data_158e997fa28e306321d828993e426e52
#
_entry.id   158e997fa28e306321d828993e426e52
#
_cell.length_a   1.000
_cell.length_b   1.000
_cell.length_c   1.000
_cell.angle_alpha   90.00
_cell.angle_beta   90.00
_cell.angle_gamma   90.00
#
_symmetry.space_group_name_H-M   'P 1'
#
loop_
_entity.id
_entity.type
_entity.pdbx_description
1 polymer ?
#
loop_
_entity_poly.entity_id
_entity_poly.type
_entity_poly.pdbx_seq_one_letter_code
_entity_poly.pdbx_strand_id
1 'polypeptide(L)'
;MSEISEAIQEKCLAFSDRIIKLNDYLLEQASQKYDGGSKRYDVRKCKSSFSHQTSDLSQTSYARHQTSRVPVHLQAIATLCNQLLRSGTSIGANNAEATNAVSKTDYRAKSYIALKEARESLYWIELLKRNNYIDEKQYQSIYEDCEELVKILVSRCKKLDQQINEEK
;
A
#
# COMPACT_ATOMS: atom_id res chain seq x y z
N MET A 1 -26.44 2.71 -3.75
CA MET A 1 -25.22 3.54 -3.99
C MET A 1 -25.41 4.23 -5.33
N SER A 2 -24.83 5.43 -5.57
CA SER A 2 -24.88 6.03 -6.91
C SER A 2 -23.93 5.30 -7.84
N GLU A 3 -24.26 5.19 -9.13
CA GLU A 3 -23.40 4.59 -10.18
C GLU A 3 -21.96 5.13 -10.15
N ILE A 4 -21.82 6.43 -9.84
CA ILE A 4 -20.50 7.08 -9.70
C ILE A 4 -19.71 6.50 -8.52
N SER A 5 -20.35 6.20 -7.39
CA SER A 5 -19.69 5.62 -6.22
C SER A 5 -19.20 4.19 -6.49
N GLU A 6 -20.00 3.41 -7.20
CA GLU A 6 -19.66 2.05 -7.62
C GLU A 6 -18.49 2.05 -8.60
N ALA A 7 -18.51 2.94 -9.60
CA ALA A 7 -17.42 3.08 -10.56
C ALA A 7 -16.08 3.46 -9.90
N ILE A 8 -16.10 4.31 -8.86
CA ILE A 8 -14.90 4.65 -8.11
C ILE A 8 -14.42 3.47 -7.28
N GLN A 9 -15.32 2.73 -6.65
CA GLN A 9 -14.97 1.54 -5.88
C GLN A 9 -14.32 0.49 -6.76
N GLU A 10 -14.84 0.27 -7.97
CA GLU A 10 -14.25 -0.66 -8.94
C GLU A 10 -12.83 -0.25 -9.34
N LYS A 11 -12.59 1.04 -9.60
CA LYS A 11 -11.23 1.54 -9.86
C LYS A 11 -10.28 1.32 -8.67
N CYS A 12 -10.76 1.50 -7.44
CA CYS A 12 -9.97 1.23 -6.24
C CYS A 12 -9.63 -0.26 -6.11
N LEU A 13 -10.58 -1.16 -6.40
CA LEU A 13 -10.35 -2.61 -6.39
C LEU A 13 -9.35 -3.01 -7.48
N ALA A 14 -9.53 -2.54 -8.71
CA ALA A 14 -8.62 -2.80 -9.82
C ALA A 14 -7.19 -2.34 -9.51
N PHE A 15 -7.03 -1.17 -8.90
CA PHE A 15 -5.72 -0.68 -8.44
C PHE A 15 -5.14 -1.56 -7.34
N SER A 16 -5.93 -1.96 -6.34
CA SER A 16 -5.51 -2.86 -5.26
C SER A 16 -5.00 -4.20 -5.80
N ASP A 17 -5.71 -4.79 -6.76
CA ASP A 17 -5.30 -6.03 -7.42
C ASP A 17 -3.96 -5.89 -8.15
N ARG A 18 -3.74 -4.76 -8.80
CA ARG A 18 -2.45 -4.46 -9.45
C ARG A 18 -1.31 -4.33 -8.45
N ILE A 19 -1.55 -3.65 -7.32
CA ILE A 19 -0.56 -3.52 -6.25
C ILE A 19 -0.22 -4.88 -5.64
N ILE A 20 -1.20 -5.75 -5.42
CA ILE A 20 -0.98 -7.12 -4.92
C ILE A 20 -0.10 -7.90 -5.90
N LYS A 21 -0.43 -7.89 -7.19
CA LYS A 21 0.36 -8.57 -8.24
C LYS A 21 1.77 -8.01 -8.35
N LEU A 22 1.93 -6.68 -8.30
CA LEU A 22 3.25 -6.05 -8.32
C LEU A 22 4.07 -6.44 -7.09
N ASN A 23 3.46 -6.45 -5.91
CA ASN A 23 4.12 -6.87 -4.67
C ASN A 23 4.63 -8.32 -4.76
N ASP A 24 3.79 -9.25 -5.23
CA ASP A 24 4.17 -10.64 -5.38
C ASP A 24 5.31 -10.81 -6.40
N TYR A 25 5.23 -10.12 -7.54
CA TYR A 25 6.28 -10.12 -8.55
C TYR A 25 7.63 -9.61 -8.00
N LEU A 26 7.64 -8.47 -7.31
CA LEU A 26 8.86 -7.87 -6.77
C LEU A 26 9.51 -8.75 -5.70
N LEU A 27 8.72 -9.37 -4.84
CA LEU A 27 9.22 -10.28 -3.81
C LEU A 27 9.78 -11.57 -4.41
N GLU A 28 9.17 -12.07 -5.48
CA GLU A 28 9.67 -13.24 -6.20
C GLU A 28 10.98 -12.94 -6.92
N GLN A 29 11.06 -11.81 -7.65
CA GLN A 29 12.29 -11.36 -8.31
C GLN A 29 13.45 -11.17 -7.32
N ALA A 30 13.16 -10.56 -6.16
CA ALA A 30 14.14 -10.38 -5.10
C ALA A 30 14.65 -11.73 -4.54
N SER A 31 13.78 -12.72 -4.44
CA SER A 31 14.14 -14.06 -3.98
C SER A 31 15.00 -14.81 -4.99
N GLN A 32 14.68 -14.73 -6.29
CA GLN A 32 15.41 -15.41 -7.37
C GLN A 32 16.85 -14.88 -7.55
N LYS A 33 17.07 -13.58 -7.41
CA LYS A 33 18.41 -12.96 -7.46
C LYS A 33 19.39 -13.52 -6.42
N TYR A 34 18.88 -14.19 -5.38
CA TYR A 34 19.66 -14.74 -4.26
C TYR A 34 19.95 -16.23 -4.34
N ASP A 35 19.32 -16.97 -5.27
CA ASP A 35 19.47 -18.43 -5.40
C ASP A 35 20.84 -18.87 -6.01
N GLY A 36 21.76 -17.93 -6.18
CA GLY A 36 23.15 -18.21 -6.64
C GLY A 36 24.04 -18.95 -5.63
N GLY A 37 23.51 -19.41 -4.50
CA GLY A 37 24.28 -20.19 -3.51
C GLY A 37 23.51 -20.44 -2.21
N SER A 38 22.89 -21.60 -2.11
CA SER A 38 22.42 -22.27 -0.87
C SER A 38 21.29 -21.60 -0.07
N LYS A 39 20.11 -22.21 -0.13
CA LYS A 39 18.87 -22.03 0.62
C LYS A 39 17.93 -20.93 0.11
N ARG A 40 16.83 -21.40 -0.50
CA ARG A 40 15.65 -20.57 -0.82
C ARG A 40 15.20 -19.82 0.43
N TYR A 41 15.32 -18.51 0.39
CA TYR A 41 14.68 -17.63 1.37
C TYR A 41 13.22 -17.39 0.96
N ASP A 42 12.29 -17.93 1.74
CA ASP A 42 10.88 -17.62 1.56
C ASP A 42 10.58 -16.24 2.17
N VAL A 43 10.64 -15.21 1.31
CA VAL A 43 10.36 -13.81 1.71
C VAL A 43 8.94 -13.66 2.28
N ARG A 44 8.02 -14.59 1.97
CA ARG A 44 6.65 -14.60 2.53
C ARG A 44 6.65 -14.87 4.04
N LYS A 45 7.64 -15.60 4.56
CA LYS A 45 7.81 -15.84 6.00
C LYS A 45 8.31 -14.62 6.77
N CYS A 46 8.91 -13.62 6.10
CA CYS A 46 9.31 -12.37 6.75
C CYS A 46 8.12 -11.49 7.16
N LYS A 47 6.91 -11.73 6.62
CA LYS A 47 5.70 -10.98 6.99
C LYS A 47 5.26 -11.21 8.44
N SER A 48 5.61 -12.34 9.07
CA SER A 48 5.17 -12.69 10.44
C SER A 48 6.08 -12.17 11.55
N SER A 49 7.32 -11.77 11.24
CA SER A 49 8.29 -11.37 12.27
C SER A 49 8.21 -9.90 12.67
N PHE A 50 7.43 -9.08 11.93
CA PHE A 50 7.37 -7.64 12.16
C PHE A 50 6.19 -7.17 13.02
N SER A 51 5.26 -8.06 13.37
CA SER A 51 4.03 -7.70 14.12
C SER A 51 4.10 -7.92 15.63
N HIS A 52 5.23 -8.42 16.20
CA HIS A 52 5.32 -8.71 17.63
C HIS A 52 6.67 -8.26 18.20
N GLN A 53 6.86 -6.96 18.36
CA GLN A 53 7.88 -6.42 19.29
C GLN A 53 7.37 -5.15 19.96
N THR A 54 6.40 -5.33 20.86
CA THR A 54 6.23 -4.45 22.02
C THR A 54 5.88 -5.32 23.21
N SER A 55 6.70 -5.27 24.25
CA SER A 55 6.65 -5.96 25.54
C SER A 55 7.29 -7.37 25.57
N ASP A 56 8.56 -7.45 25.93
CA ASP A 56 9.05 -8.13 27.14
C ASP A 56 10.58 -8.07 27.21
N LEU A 57 11.06 -7.15 28.03
CA LEU A 57 12.42 -7.12 28.55
C LEU A 57 12.43 -7.94 29.84
N SER A 58 12.59 -9.25 29.76
CA SER A 58 13.23 -10.02 30.81
C SER A 58 13.34 -11.50 30.43
N GLN A 59 14.54 -12.00 30.65
CA GLN A 59 14.97 -13.38 30.78
C GLN A 59 15.63 -14.08 29.60
N THR A 60 16.96 -14.01 29.64
CA THR A 60 17.93 -15.12 29.81
C THR A 60 18.16 -16.09 28.67
N SER A 61 19.40 -15.95 28.14
CA SER A 61 20.40 -17.00 27.88
C SER A 61 20.06 -18.18 26.97
N TYR A 62 20.92 -18.30 25.93
CA TYR A 62 21.30 -19.54 25.26
C TYR A 62 20.28 -20.26 24.37
N ALA A 63 19.85 -19.61 23.31
CA ALA A 63 19.62 -20.34 22.08
C ALA A 63 20.16 -19.49 20.93
N ARG A 64 21.43 -19.72 20.60
CA ARG A 64 22.02 -19.20 19.35
C ARG A 64 21.39 -19.94 18.18
N HIS A 65 20.10 -19.70 17.94
CA HIS A 65 19.48 -20.07 16.69
C HIS A 65 20.14 -19.22 15.61
N GLN A 66 20.80 -19.88 14.68
CA GLN A 66 21.22 -19.32 13.42
C GLN A 66 19.96 -18.82 12.71
N THR A 67 19.49 -17.64 13.08
CA THR A 67 18.58 -16.85 12.24
C THR A 67 19.42 -16.44 11.05
N SER A 68 19.23 -17.14 9.93
CA SER A 68 19.78 -16.75 8.65
C SER A 68 19.33 -15.30 8.42
N ARG A 69 20.25 -14.34 8.60
CA ARG A 69 19.94 -12.91 8.47
C ARG A 69 19.48 -12.68 7.04
N VAL A 70 18.21 -12.29 6.90
CA VAL A 70 17.66 -11.85 5.61
C VAL A 70 18.55 -10.72 5.10
N PRO A 71 19.06 -10.80 3.87
CA PRO A 71 19.90 -9.75 3.31
C PRO A 71 19.24 -8.38 3.38
N VAL A 72 20.01 -7.34 3.71
CA VAL A 72 19.49 -5.98 3.94
C VAL A 72 18.65 -5.46 2.78
N HIS A 73 19.05 -5.73 1.53
CA HIS A 73 18.29 -5.27 0.35
C HIS A 73 16.95 -6.03 0.20
N LEU A 74 16.85 -7.30 0.62
CA LEU A 74 15.57 -8.01 0.65
C LEU A 74 14.65 -7.44 1.73
N GLN A 75 15.20 -6.99 2.85
CA GLN A 75 14.44 -6.27 3.87
C GLN A 75 13.93 -4.92 3.34
N ALA A 76 14.77 -4.18 2.62
CA ALA A 76 14.42 -2.89 2.05
C ALA A 76 13.26 -3.02 1.05
N ILE A 77 13.37 -3.91 0.07
CA ILE A 77 12.30 -4.10 -0.91
C ILE A 77 11.02 -4.62 -0.26
N ALA A 78 11.11 -5.58 0.68
CA ALA A 78 9.94 -6.08 1.40
C ALA A 78 9.24 -4.97 2.20
N THR A 79 10.01 -4.05 2.78
CA THR A 79 9.45 -2.89 3.49
C THR A 79 8.71 -1.96 2.52
N LEU A 80 9.31 -1.59 1.39
CA LEU A 80 8.67 -0.73 0.38
C LEU A 80 7.39 -1.38 -0.18
N CYS A 81 7.46 -2.67 -0.50
CA CYS A 81 6.33 -3.46 -0.96
C CYS A 81 5.18 -3.50 0.05
N ASN A 82 5.50 -3.69 1.34
CA ASN A 82 4.49 -3.69 2.40
C ASN A 82 3.85 -2.32 2.60
N GLN A 83 4.60 -1.23 2.51
CA GLN A 83 4.05 0.12 2.61
C GLN A 83 3.13 0.43 1.43
N LEU A 84 3.56 0.12 0.20
CA LEU A 84 2.73 0.30 -0.99
C LEU A 84 1.46 -0.57 -0.93
N LEU A 85 1.58 -1.83 -0.51
CA LEU A 85 0.43 -2.72 -0.35
C LEU A 85 -0.58 -2.15 0.65
N ARG A 86 -0.10 -1.67 1.79
CA ARG A 86 -0.93 -1.09 2.84
C ARG A 86 -1.64 0.18 2.38
N SER A 87 -0.91 1.16 1.86
CA SER A 87 -1.50 2.41 1.37
C SER A 87 -2.42 2.16 0.17
N GLY A 88 -1.99 1.37 -0.82
CA GLY A 88 -2.78 1.09 -2.02
C GLY A 88 -4.12 0.40 -1.74
N THR A 89 -4.15 -0.58 -0.83
CA THR A 89 -5.40 -1.25 -0.44
C THR A 89 -6.28 -0.39 0.49
N SER A 90 -5.66 0.50 1.29
CA SER A 90 -6.38 1.43 2.17
C SER A 90 -7.21 2.46 1.40
N ILE A 91 -6.87 2.78 0.16
CA ILE A 91 -7.67 3.67 -0.69
C ILE A 91 -9.08 3.11 -0.85
N GLY A 92 -9.19 1.86 -1.29
CA GLY A 92 -10.46 1.19 -1.52
C GLY A 92 -11.24 0.95 -0.24
N ALA A 93 -10.55 0.55 0.85
CA ALA A 93 -11.17 0.35 2.16
C ALA A 93 -11.83 1.63 2.68
N ASN A 94 -11.12 2.76 2.68
CA ASN A 94 -11.67 4.04 3.10
C ASN A 94 -12.75 4.57 2.15
N ASN A 95 -12.66 4.27 0.85
CA ASN A 95 -13.71 4.61 -0.09
C ASN A 95 -14.99 3.81 0.19
N ALA A 96 -14.89 2.52 0.52
CA ALA A 96 -16.02 1.69 0.92
C ALA A 96 -16.65 2.17 2.24
N GLU A 97 -15.84 2.55 3.23
CA GLU A 97 -16.32 3.15 4.47
C GLU A 97 -17.04 4.48 4.21
N ALA A 98 -16.51 5.32 3.32
CA ALA A 98 -17.13 6.58 2.94
C ALA A 98 -18.55 6.36 2.39
N THR A 99 -18.80 5.34 1.59
CA THR A 99 -20.14 5.07 1.04
C THR A 99 -21.19 4.71 2.10
N ASN A 100 -20.74 4.26 3.28
CA ASN A 100 -21.58 3.93 4.43
C ASN A 100 -21.53 5.00 5.54
N ALA A 101 -21.03 6.20 5.23
CA ALA A 101 -20.88 7.29 6.19
C ALA A 101 -22.23 7.74 6.74
N VAL A 102 -22.28 8.00 8.05
CA VAL A 102 -23.50 8.41 8.78
C VAL A 102 -23.82 9.90 8.60
N SER A 103 -22.90 10.68 8.04
CA SER A 103 -23.08 12.12 7.78
C SER A 103 -22.18 12.59 6.62
N LYS A 104 -22.47 13.79 6.07
CA LYS A 104 -21.59 14.43 5.07
C LYS A 104 -20.19 14.69 5.61
N THR A 105 -20.08 15.07 6.88
CA THR A 105 -18.80 15.30 7.55
C THR A 105 -17.99 14.00 7.67
N ASP A 106 -18.62 12.89 8.00
CA ASP A 106 -18.00 11.58 8.05
C ASP A 106 -17.59 11.11 6.65
N TYR A 107 -18.46 11.25 5.66
CA TYR A 107 -18.16 10.98 4.25
C TYR A 107 -16.92 11.76 3.77
N ARG A 108 -16.86 13.05 4.11
CA ARG A 108 -15.70 13.90 3.83
C ARG A 108 -14.44 13.39 4.53
N ALA A 109 -14.51 13.06 5.82
CA ALA A 109 -13.37 12.56 6.59
C ALA A 109 -12.77 11.30 5.96
N LYS A 110 -13.61 10.30 5.64
CA LYS A 110 -13.19 9.06 4.97
C LYS A 110 -12.61 9.31 3.58
N SER A 111 -13.21 10.22 2.80
CA SER A 111 -12.69 10.61 1.48
C SER A 111 -11.31 11.26 1.56
N TYR A 112 -11.03 12.07 2.58
CA TYR A 112 -9.71 12.65 2.82
C TYR A 112 -8.67 11.61 3.24
N ILE A 113 -9.07 10.60 4.03
CA ILE A 113 -8.17 9.50 4.38
C ILE A 113 -7.81 8.73 3.10
N ALA A 114 -8.79 8.36 2.27
CA ALA A 114 -8.52 7.70 0.99
C ALA A 114 -7.58 8.52 0.09
N LEU A 115 -7.73 9.85 0.05
CA LEU A 115 -6.85 10.75 -0.70
C LEU A 115 -5.42 10.75 -0.14
N LYS A 116 -5.24 10.72 1.17
CA LYS A 116 -3.92 10.64 1.81
C LYS A 116 -3.22 9.32 1.44
N GLU A 117 -3.94 8.20 1.53
CA GLU A 117 -3.43 6.89 1.17
C GLU A 117 -3.03 6.81 -0.31
N ALA A 118 -3.82 7.42 -1.21
CA ALA A 118 -3.48 7.50 -2.63
C ALA A 118 -2.19 8.30 -2.87
N ARG A 119 -1.99 9.42 -2.20
CA ARG A 119 -0.75 10.21 -2.29
C ARG A 119 0.45 9.48 -1.69
N GLU A 120 0.25 8.75 -0.59
CA GLU A 120 1.27 7.89 -0.01
C GLU A 120 1.66 6.78 -0.98
N SER A 121 0.70 6.18 -1.67
CA SER A 121 0.97 5.16 -2.70
C SER A 121 1.82 5.71 -3.85
N LEU A 122 1.55 6.93 -4.35
CA LEU A 122 2.41 7.59 -5.35
C LEU A 122 3.84 7.74 -4.87
N TYR A 123 4.05 8.11 -3.61
CA TYR A 123 5.38 8.23 -3.03
C TYR A 123 6.14 6.90 -3.03
N TRP A 124 5.48 5.80 -2.65
CA TRP A 124 6.11 4.48 -2.64
C TRP A 124 6.40 3.96 -4.06
N ILE A 125 5.51 4.21 -5.02
CA ILE A 125 5.74 3.90 -6.44
C ILE A 125 6.97 4.64 -6.97
N GLU A 126 7.10 5.93 -6.66
CA GLU A 126 8.27 6.74 -7.02
C GLU A 126 9.56 6.18 -6.42
N LEU A 127 9.55 5.75 -5.14
CA LEU A 127 10.72 5.14 -4.51
C LEU A 127 11.10 3.81 -5.16
N LEU A 128 10.14 2.98 -5.54
CA LEU A 128 10.41 1.74 -6.27
C LEU A 128 11.10 2.02 -7.61
N LYS A 129 10.66 3.06 -8.33
CA LYS A 129 11.27 3.49 -9.59
C LYS A 129 12.68 4.02 -9.40
N ARG A 130 12.89 4.94 -8.45
CA ARG A 130 14.20 5.55 -8.16
C ARG A 130 15.27 4.53 -7.77
N ASN A 131 14.85 3.43 -7.14
CA ASN A 131 15.74 2.35 -6.72
C ASN A 131 15.84 1.21 -7.76
N ASN A 132 15.31 1.42 -8.97
CA ASN A 132 15.34 0.44 -10.07
C ASN A 132 14.71 -0.91 -9.72
N TYR A 133 13.70 -0.93 -8.85
CA TYR A 133 12.92 -2.13 -8.56
C TYR A 133 11.84 -2.38 -9.62
N ILE A 134 11.38 -1.33 -10.28
CA ILE A 134 10.45 -1.37 -11.42
C ILE A 134 11.05 -0.62 -12.61
N ASP A 135 10.74 -1.07 -13.81
CA ASP A 135 11.13 -0.40 -15.04
C ASP A 135 10.23 0.80 -15.36
N GLU A 136 10.56 1.54 -16.45
CA GLU A 136 9.79 2.72 -16.85
C GLU A 136 8.35 2.39 -17.21
N LYS A 137 8.13 1.30 -17.94
CA LYS A 137 6.80 0.88 -18.38
C LYS A 137 5.92 0.47 -17.19
N GLN A 138 6.49 -0.29 -16.25
CA GLN A 138 5.80 -0.68 -15.01
C GLN A 138 5.45 0.55 -14.17
N TYR A 139 6.42 1.46 -14.00
CA TYR A 139 6.22 2.70 -13.28
C TYR A 139 5.09 3.52 -13.88
N GLN A 140 5.20 3.87 -15.18
CA GLN A 140 4.21 4.72 -15.84
C GLN A 140 2.80 4.15 -15.70
N SER A 141 2.66 2.84 -15.96
CA SER A 141 1.36 2.18 -15.94
C SER A 141 0.70 2.16 -14.55
N ILE A 142 1.47 1.93 -13.47
CA ILE A 142 0.90 1.89 -12.10
C ILE A 142 0.73 3.30 -11.52
N TYR A 143 1.60 4.25 -11.91
CA TYR A 143 1.54 5.64 -11.50
C TYR A 143 0.30 6.33 -12.05
N GLU A 144 -0.01 6.14 -13.33
CA GLU A 144 -1.19 6.71 -13.99
C GLU A 144 -2.50 6.27 -13.33
N ASP A 145 -2.63 4.99 -12.99
CA ASP A 145 -3.81 4.49 -12.27
C ASP A 145 -3.97 5.15 -10.89
N CYS A 146 -2.88 5.28 -10.15
CA CYS A 146 -2.89 5.92 -8.84
C CYS A 146 -3.21 7.42 -8.96
N GLU A 147 -2.63 8.10 -9.96
CA GLU A 147 -2.87 9.51 -10.22
C GLU A 147 -4.32 9.78 -10.62
N GLU A 148 -4.94 8.88 -11.37
CA GLU A 148 -6.38 8.96 -11.68
C GLU A 148 -7.22 8.93 -10.41
N LEU A 149 -6.93 8.00 -9.48
CA LEU A 149 -7.61 7.92 -8.18
C LEU A 149 -7.41 9.20 -7.36
N VAL A 150 -6.20 9.76 -7.34
CA VAL A 150 -5.92 11.05 -6.67
C VAL A 150 -6.78 12.16 -7.26
N LYS A 151 -6.87 12.29 -8.59
CA LYS A 151 -7.68 13.31 -9.27
C LYS A 151 -9.16 13.19 -8.90
N ILE A 152 -9.70 11.98 -8.91
CA ILE A 152 -11.09 11.69 -8.52
C ILE A 152 -11.33 12.07 -7.06
N LEU A 153 -10.46 11.64 -6.15
CA LEU A 153 -10.62 11.90 -4.71
C LEU A 153 -10.45 13.40 -4.38
N VAL A 154 -9.53 14.11 -5.04
CA VAL A 154 -9.39 15.57 -4.90
C VAL A 154 -10.66 16.28 -5.33
N SER A 155 -11.24 15.91 -6.48
CA SER A 155 -12.49 16.52 -6.97
C SER A 155 -13.63 16.28 -5.98
N ARG A 156 -13.77 15.06 -5.44
CA ARG A 156 -14.76 14.71 -4.42
C ARG A 156 -14.58 15.54 -3.15
N CYS A 157 -13.36 15.61 -2.60
CA CYS A 157 -13.09 16.36 -1.38
C CYS A 157 -13.44 17.85 -1.53
N LYS A 158 -13.05 18.48 -2.65
CA LYS A 158 -13.39 19.88 -2.95
C LYS A 158 -14.90 20.12 -3.00
N LYS A 159 -15.65 19.22 -3.66
CA LYS A 159 -17.10 19.32 -3.74
C LYS A 159 -17.76 19.20 -2.36
N LEU A 160 -17.27 18.28 -1.53
CA LEU A 160 -17.79 18.11 -0.16
C LEU A 160 -17.46 19.31 0.73
N ASP A 161 -16.28 19.92 0.59
CA ASP A 161 -15.92 21.15 1.30
C ASP A 161 -16.87 22.30 0.96
N GLN A 162 -17.22 22.47 -0.31
CA GLN A 162 -18.18 23.50 -0.76
C GLN A 162 -19.55 23.24 -0.16
N GLN A 163 -20.09 22.03 -0.28
CA GLN A 163 -21.41 21.67 0.24
C GLN A 163 -21.55 21.86 1.76
N ILE A 164 -20.50 21.53 2.53
CA ILE A 164 -20.52 21.71 3.99
C ILE A 164 -20.42 23.19 4.40
N ASN A 165 -19.75 24.01 3.59
CA ASN A 165 -19.66 25.45 3.85
C ASN A 165 -20.94 26.21 3.50
N GLU A 166 -21.70 25.74 2.50
CA GLU A 166 -23.00 26.33 2.11
C GLU A 166 -24.12 26.01 3.11
N GLU A 167 -23.94 24.96 3.94
CA GLU A 167 -24.91 24.54 4.96
C GLU A 167 -24.69 25.22 6.33
N LYS A 168 -23.67 26.07 6.48
CA LYS A 168 -23.34 26.81 7.73
C LYS A 168 -23.90 28.21 7.69
#